data_dcc0da183147cec10f6877e0d03213fe
#
_entry.id   dcc0da183147cec10f6877e0d03213fe
#
_cell.length_a   1.000
_cell.length_b   1.000
_cell.length_c   1.000
_cell.angle_alpha   90.00
_cell.angle_beta   90.00
_cell.angle_gamma   90.00
#
_symmetry.space_group_name_H-M   'P 1'
#
loop_
_entity.id
_entity.type
_entity.pdbx_description
1 polymer ?
#
loop_
_entity_poly.entity_id
_entity_poly.type
_entity_poly.pdbx_seq_one_letter_code
_entity_poly.pdbx_strand_id
1 'polypeptide(L)'
;MDNEESKIEDSLTNGYRLFNLLRQTADSVFKAREAELKKYNLSPEQAAALVCIRSLDNKATPAELSRWLFRKRNSITILLNRMQKLGLISKKINKDRKNSITIKLTKKGYDAYLKSIEFQAFRSIIDVLPEEKRKQLWQLLQTIRLKVFKDLLLDVDAHSGFFNKPLKIYPDTSNTKRT
;
A
#
# COMPACT_ATOMS: atom_id res chain seq x y z
N MET A 1 -0.85 -28.19 38.87
CA MET A 1 -1.56 -28.33 37.58
C MET A 1 -2.44 -27.12 37.31
N ASP A 2 -3.30 -26.68 38.19
CA ASP A 2 -4.24 -25.55 37.98
C ASP A 2 -3.57 -24.19 37.58
N ASN A 3 -2.37 -23.92 38.07
CA ASN A 3 -1.67 -22.64 37.79
C ASN A 3 -1.02 -22.56 36.41
N GLU A 4 -0.62 -23.70 35.80
CA GLU A 4 -0.08 -23.74 34.44
C GLU A 4 -1.18 -23.71 33.39
N GLU A 5 -2.25 -24.44 33.60
CA GLU A 5 -3.43 -24.45 32.72
C GLU A 5 -4.06 -23.06 32.66
N SER A 6 -4.25 -22.39 33.81
CA SER A 6 -4.76 -21.01 33.86
C SER A 6 -3.87 -20.03 33.13
N LYS A 7 -2.53 -20.12 33.23
CA LYS A 7 -1.58 -19.25 32.48
C LYS A 7 -1.62 -19.50 30.98
N ILE A 8 -1.80 -20.75 30.56
CA ILE A 8 -1.93 -21.09 29.13
C ILE A 8 -3.23 -20.50 28.57
N GLU A 9 -4.35 -20.69 29.30
CA GLU A 9 -5.66 -20.16 28.91
C GLU A 9 -5.65 -18.63 28.80
N ASP A 10 -5.05 -17.91 29.75
CA ASP A 10 -4.86 -16.47 29.74
C ASP A 10 -4.00 -16.03 28.54
N SER A 11 -2.92 -16.73 28.25
CA SER A 11 -2.03 -16.45 27.11
C SER A 11 -2.75 -16.61 25.79
N LEU A 12 -3.49 -17.70 25.61
CA LEU A 12 -4.28 -17.97 24.40
C LEU A 12 -5.39 -16.93 24.22
N THR A 13 -6.10 -16.58 25.31
CA THR A 13 -7.15 -15.58 25.30
C THR A 13 -6.61 -14.21 24.92
N ASN A 14 -5.47 -13.79 25.47
CA ASN A 14 -4.82 -12.53 25.16
C ASN A 14 -4.30 -12.49 23.72
N GLY A 15 -3.74 -13.58 23.22
CA GLY A 15 -3.31 -13.71 21.81
C GLY A 15 -4.49 -13.56 20.86
N TYR A 16 -5.61 -14.23 21.13
CA TYR A 16 -6.82 -14.13 20.32
C TYR A 16 -7.44 -12.73 20.34
N ARG A 17 -7.49 -12.08 21.51
CA ARG A 17 -7.97 -10.70 21.65
C ARG A 17 -7.10 -9.72 20.84
N LEU A 18 -5.78 -9.85 20.93
CA LEU A 18 -4.84 -9.00 20.19
C LEU A 18 -5.00 -9.21 18.66
N PHE A 19 -5.12 -10.47 18.20
CA PHE A 19 -5.37 -10.76 16.79
C PHE A 19 -6.65 -10.10 16.29
N ASN A 20 -7.77 -10.23 17.03
CA ASN A 20 -9.04 -9.62 16.64
C ASN A 20 -8.97 -8.09 16.66
N LEU A 21 -8.31 -7.50 17.66
CA LEU A 21 -8.13 -6.03 17.72
C LEU A 21 -7.33 -5.53 16.51
N LEU A 22 -6.22 -6.18 16.18
CA LEU A 22 -5.40 -5.83 15.03
C LEU A 22 -6.20 -5.92 13.72
N ARG A 23 -6.94 -7.02 13.52
CA ARG A 23 -7.79 -7.23 12.34
C ARG A 23 -8.89 -6.18 12.23
N GLN A 24 -9.67 -5.98 13.31
CA GLN A 24 -10.77 -5.00 13.30
C GLN A 24 -10.28 -3.56 13.12
N THR A 25 -9.14 -3.22 13.73
CA THR A 25 -8.52 -1.91 13.56
C THR A 25 -8.11 -1.69 12.11
N ALA A 26 -7.44 -2.67 11.50
CA ALA A 26 -7.05 -2.61 10.09
C ALA A 26 -8.28 -2.45 9.17
N ASP A 27 -9.33 -3.26 9.37
CA ASP A 27 -10.58 -3.18 8.62
C ASP A 27 -11.26 -1.80 8.76
N SER A 28 -11.27 -1.24 9.98
CA SER A 28 -11.91 0.05 10.27
C SER A 28 -11.14 1.22 9.64
N VAL A 29 -9.81 1.21 9.72
CA VAL A 29 -8.95 2.20 9.05
C VAL A 29 -9.11 2.11 7.53
N PHE A 30 -9.21 0.89 6.98
CA PHE A 30 -9.42 0.69 5.56
C PHE A 30 -10.78 1.25 5.10
N LYS A 31 -11.86 1.03 5.85
CA LYS A 31 -13.18 1.61 5.58
C LYS A 31 -13.19 3.14 5.62
N ALA A 32 -12.51 3.74 6.59
CA ALA A 32 -12.37 5.19 6.67
C ALA A 32 -11.64 5.75 5.43
N ARG A 33 -10.59 5.04 5.00
CA ARG A 33 -9.84 5.38 3.79
C ARG A 33 -10.69 5.21 2.52
N GLU A 34 -11.49 4.17 2.43
CA GLU A 34 -12.43 3.96 1.33
C GLU A 34 -13.46 5.11 1.22
N ALA A 35 -14.05 5.50 2.34
CA ALA A 35 -14.99 6.62 2.40
C ALA A 35 -14.36 7.96 1.94
N GLU A 36 -13.10 8.22 2.32
CA GLU A 36 -12.35 9.38 1.85
C GLU A 36 -12.12 9.34 0.33
N LEU A 37 -11.63 8.22 -0.19
CA LEU A 37 -11.28 8.07 -1.59
C LEU A 37 -12.49 8.06 -2.53
N LYS A 38 -13.65 7.64 -2.02
CA LYS A 38 -14.92 7.67 -2.76
C LYS A 38 -15.26 9.08 -3.25
N LYS A 39 -14.88 10.13 -2.51
CA LYS A 39 -15.06 11.55 -2.90
C LYS A 39 -14.33 11.88 -4.21
N TYR A 40 -13.29 11.12 -4.54
CA TYR A 40 -12.48 11.27 -5.74
C TYR A 40 -12.73 10.20 -6.80
N ASN A 41 -13.77 9.37 -6.61
CA ASN A 41 -14.07 8.21 -7.45
C ASN A 41 -12.88 7.22 -7.56
N LEU A 42 -12.17 7.03 -6.47
CA LEU A 42 -11.03 6.10 -6.36
C LEU A 42 -11.36 4.97 -5.38
N SER A 43 -10.91 3.76 -5.70
CA SER A 43 -10.83 2.69 -4.71
C SER A 43 -9.47 2.72 -3.98
N PRO A 44 -9.38 2.15 -2.76
CA PRO A 44 -8.11 2.03 -2.05
C PRO A 44 -7.00 1.33 -2.86
N GLU A 45 -7.36 0.30 -3.64
CA GLU A 45 -6.42 -0.40 -4.50
C GLU A 45 -5.92 0.48 -5.65
N GLN A 46 -6.80 1.29 -6.24
CA GLN A 46 -6.40 2.25 -7.27
C GLN A 46 -5.46 3.30 -6.69
N ALA A 47 -5.79 3.87 -5.53
CA ALA A 47 -4.93 4.83 -4.85
C ALA A 47 -3.55 4.23 -4.53
N ALA A 48 -3.51 3.03 -3.98
CA ALA A 48 -2.25 2.33 -3.70
C ALA A 48 -1.44 2.06 -4.98
N ALA A 49 -2.09 1.69 -6.08
CA ALA A 49 -1.42 1.49 -7.36
C ALA A 49 -0.86 2.80 -7.93
N LEU A 50 -1.58 3.93 -7.82
CA LEU A 50 -1.08 5.26 -8.23
C LEU A 50 0.19 5.63 -7.46
N VAL A 51 0.19 5.43 -6.13
CA VAL A 51 1.37 5.66 -5.28
C VAL A 51 2.54 4.79 -5.71
N CYS A 52 2.30 3.49 -5.92
CA CYS A 52 3.33 2.54 -6.35
C CYS A 52 3.94 2.94 -7.70
N ILE A 53 3.11 3.25 -8.71
CA ILE A 53 3.58 3.68 -10.04
C ILE A 53 4.41 4.95 -9.94
N ARG A 54 3.99 5.91 -9.13
CA ARG A 54 4.71 7.17 -8.94
C ARG A 54 6.05 6.96 -8.24
N SER A 55 6.09 6.13 -7.20
CA SER A 55 7.32 5.79 -6.47
C SER A 55 8.34 5.02 -7.31
N LEU A 56 7.89 4.36 -8.38
CA LEU A 56 8.73 3.68 -9.38
C LEU A 56 9.02 4.56 -10.61
N ASP A 57 8.96 5.90 -10.48
CA ASP A 57 9.27 6.88 -11.52
C ASP A 57 8.51 6.66 -12.84
N ASN A 58 7.25 6.23 -12.73
CA ASN A 58 6.42 5.89 -13.88
C ASN A 58 7.05 4.81 -14.80
N LYS A 59 7.83 3.90 -14.21
CA LYS A 59 8.43 2.75 -14.89
C LYS A 59 7.98 1.42 -14.28
N ALA A 60 6.84 1.44 -13.60
CA ALA A 60 6.30 0.26 -12.91
C ALA A 60 5.94 -0.86 -13.90
N THR A 61 6.16 -2.09 -13.45
CA THR A 61 5.69 -3.29 -14.15
C THR A 61 4.56 -3.97 -13.37
N PRO A 62 3.71 -4.79 -14.02
CA PRO A 62 2.68 -5.56 -13.31
C PRO A 62 3.25 -6.46 -12.20
N ALA A 63 4.47 -6.99 -12.39
CA ALA A 63 5.13 -7.85 -11.42
C ALA A 63 5.55 -7.05 -10.16
N GLU A 64 6.09 -5.84 -10.33
CA GLU A 64 6.42 -4.96 -9.20
C GLU A 64 5.15 -4.54 -8.45
N LEU A 65 4.08 -4.17 -9.15
CA LEU A 65 2.81 -3.85 -8.52
C LEU A 65 2.23 -5.03 -7.74
N SER A 66 2.34 -6.26 -8.27
CA SER A 66 1.92 -7.49 -7.59
C SER A 66 2.65 -7.65 -6.24
N ARG A 67 3.97 -7.46 -6.22
CA ARG A 67 4.80 -7.53 -5.02
C ARG A 67 4.48 -6.40 -4.04
N TRP A 68 4.50 -5.16 -4.50
CA TRP A 68 4.29 -3.99 -3.64
C TRP A 68 2.92 -3.95 -2.99
N LEU A 69 1.86 -4.31 -3.76
CA LEU A 69 0.49 -4.31 -3.28
C LEU A 69 0.10 -5.61 -2.56
N PHE A 70 1.02 -6.57 -2.50
CA PHE A 70 0.75 -7.88 -1.88
C PHE A 70 -0.49 -8.56 -2.49
N ARG A 71 -0.59 -8.55 -3.83
CA ARG A 71 -1.74 -9.06 -4.58
C ARG A 71 -1.31 -10.06 -5.68
N LYS A 72 -2.19 -11.01 -5.98
CA LYS A 72 -1.99 -11.96 -7.08
C LYS A 72 -1.92 -11.24 -8.42
N ARG A 73 -1.11 -11.74 -9.36
CA ARG A 73 -0.93 -11.15 -10.70
C ARG A 73 -2.24 -10.93 -11.45
N ASN A 74 -3.19 -11.87 -11.38
CA ASN A 74 -4.48 -11.75 -12.04
C ASN A 74 -5.29 -10.56 -11.50
N SER A 75 -5.30 -10.36 -10.18
CA SER A 75 -5.96 -9.21 -9.55
C SER A 75 -5.33 -7.88 -10.00
N ILE A 76 -4.01 -7.83 -10.13
CA ILE A 76 -3.30 -6.66 -10.67
C ILE A 76 -3.66 -6.41 -12.13
N THR A 77 -3.74 -7.45 -12.96
CA THR A 77 -4.13 -7.30 -14.37
C THR A 77 -5.53 -6.68 -14.49
N ILE A 78 -6.48 -7.16 -13.71
CA ILE A 78 -7.86 -6.63 -13.68
C ILE A 78 -7.86 -5.16 -13.21
N LEU A 79 -7.15 -4.85 -12.14
CA LEU A 79 -7.00 -3.50 -11.61
C LEU A 79 -6.43 -2.55 -12.67
N LEU A 80 -5.34 -2.92 -13.32
CA LEU A 80 -4.67 -2.12 -14.34
C LEU A 80 -5.53 -1.91 -15.59
N ASN A 81 -6.31 -2.91 -16.00
CA ASN A 81 -7.24 -2.77 -17.12
C ASN A 81 -8.36 -1.77 -16.79
N ARG A 82 -8.89 -1.81 -15.57
CA ARG A 82 -9.87 -0.83 -15.08
C ARG A 82 -9.29 0.57 -15.02
N MET A 83 -8.09 0.73 -14.45
CA MET A 83 -7.40 2.01 -14.36
C MET A 83 -7.10 2.61 -15.72
N GLN A 84 -6.73 1.78 -16.70
CA GLN A 84 -6.51 2.21 -18.08
C GLN A 84 -7.82 2.69 -18.74
N LYS A 85 -8.92 1.95 -18.57
CA LYS A 85 -10.26 2.36 -19.06
C LYS A 85 -10.72 3.69 -18.45
N LEU A 86 -10.38 3.94 -17.18
CA LEU A 86 -10.65 5.21 -16.50
C LEU A 86 -9.71 6.34 -16.91
N GLY A 87 -8.71 6.07 -17.75
CA GLY A 87 -7.73 7.04 -18.19
C GLY A 87 -6.73 7.47 -17.11
N LEU A 88 -6.57 6.69 -16.04
CA LEU A 88 -5.62 6.98 -14.96
C LEU A 88 -4.19 6.58 -15.30
N ILE A 89 -4.01 5.57 -16.13
CA ILE A 89 -2.72 5.03 -16.52
C ILE A 89 -2.64 4.79 -18.02
N SER A 90 -1.42 4.76 -18.54
CA SER A 90 -1.08 4.23 -19.85
C SER A 90 -0.15 3.04 -19.72
N LYS A 91 -0.26 2.08 -20.65
CA LYS A 91 0.61 0.93 -20.77
C LYS A 91 1.45 1.06 -22.03
N LYS A 92 2.76 0.87 -21.90
CA LYS A 92 3.69 0.83 -23.05
C LYS A 92 4.37 -0.53 -23.08
N ILE A 93 4.31 -1.20 -24.22
CA ILE A 93 5.05 -2.42 -24.46
C ILE A 93 6.48 -2.03 -24.84
N ASN A 94 7.45 -2.55 -24.12
CA ASN A 94 8.86 -2.34 -24.43
C ASN A 94 9.36 -3.51 -25.26
N LYS A 95 9.53 -3.29 -26.56
CA LYS A 95 9.98 -4.32 -27.50
C LYS A 95 11.40 -4.81 -27.23
N ASP A 96 12.24 -3.95 -26.67
CA ASP A 96 13.66 -4.23 -26.41
C ASP A 96 13.86 -5.12 -25.16
N ARG A 97 12.86 -5.25 -24.31
CA ARG A 97 12.90 -6.07 -23.07
C ARG A 97 11.83 -7.16 -23.06
N LYS A 98 11.93 -8.14 -23.97
CA LYS A 98 11.04 -9.33 -24.03
C LYS A 98 9.54 -8.98 -23.88
N ASN A 99 9.07 -7.94 -24.60
CA ASN A 99 7.69 -7.46 -24.54
C ASN A 99 7.21 -7.09 -23.12
N SER A 100 8.10 -6.61 -22.26
CA SER A 100 7.73 -6.17 -20.92
C SER A 100 6.77 -4.97 -20.98
N ILE A 101 5.76 -4.98 -20.11
CA ILE A 101 4.80 -3.86 -20.02
C ILE A 101 5.32 -2.88 -18.97
N THR A 102 5.46 -1.61 -19.37
CA THR A 102 5.71 -0.47 -18.48
C THR A 102 4.43 0.34 -18.29
N ILE A 103 4.15 0.69 -17.05
CA ILE A 103 2.95 1.42 -16.64
C ILE A 103 3.36 2.82 -16.21
N LYS A 104 2.63 3.83 -16.71
CA LYS A 104 2.84 5.24 -16.38
C LYS A 104 1.53 5.88 -15.98
N LEU A 105 1.59 6.88 -15.09
CA LEU A 105 0.45 7.75 -14.83
C LEU A 105 0.18 8.64 -16.05
N THR A 106 -1.09 8.88 -16.34
CA THR A 106 -1.52 9.98 -17.22
C THR A 106 -1.59 11.29 -16.41
N LYS A 107 -1.91 12.42 -17.04
CA LYS A 107 -2.21 13.67 -16.32
C LYS A 107 -3.33 13.45 -15.31
N LYS A 108 -4.46 12.85 -15.74
CA LYS A 108 -5.58 12.49 -14.85
C LYS A 108 -5.15 11.56 -13.71
N GLY A 109 -4.28 10.58 -14.00
CA GLY A 109 -3.74 9.69 -12.97
C GLY A 109 -2.84 10.40 -11.97
N TYR A 110 -2.08 11.38 -12.40
CA TYR A 110 -1.26 12.21 -11.52
C TYR A 110 -2.11 13.10 -10.62
N ASP A 111 -3.14 13.74 -11.15
CA ASP A 111 -4.08 14.54 -10.35
C ASP A 111 -4.82 13.67 -9.32
N ALA A 112 -5.22 12.45 -9.70
CA ALA A 112 -5.81 11.47 -8.80
C ALA A 112 -4.81 11.00 -7.72
N TYR A 113 -3.53 10.80 -8.09
CA TYR A 113 -2.46 10.50 -7.14
C TYR A 113 -2.32 11.58 -6.07
N LEU A 114 -2.25 12.86 -6.46
CA LEU A 114 -2.12 13.97 -5.50
C LEU A 114 -3.25 13.97 -4.48
N LYS A 115 -4.50 13.82 -4.93
CA LYS A 115 -5.67 13.67 -4.04
C LYS A 115 -5.56 12.44 -3.15
N SER A 116 -5.05 11.35 -3.69
CA SER A 116 -4.94 10.09 -2.94
C SER A 116 -3.89 10.12 -1.82
N ILE A 117 -2.90 11.01 -1.86
CA ILE A 117 -1.85 11.12 -0.82
C ILE A 117 -2.17 12.14 0.27
N GLU A 118 -3.30 12.81 0.23
CA GLU A 118 -3.72 13.74 1.29
C GLU A 118 -3.92 13.02 2.62
N PHE A 119 -4.45 11.79 2.62
CA PHE A 119 -4.61 10.94 3.81
C PHE A 119 -5.33 11.62 4.98
N GLN A 120 -6.29 12.51 4.72
CA GLN A 120 -6.97 13.30 5.75
C GLN A 120 -7.65 12.42 6.81
N ALA A 121 -8.41 11.40 6.37
CA ALA A 121 -9.10 10.48 7.28
C ALA A 121 -8.10 9.71 8.16
N PHE A 122 -7.01 9.19 7.58
CA PHE A 122 -6.01 8.46 8.35
C PHE A 122 -5.23 9.38 9.30
N ARG A 123 -4.91 10.60 8.86
CA ARG A 123 -4.24 11.60 9.74
C ARG A 123 -5.09 11.87 10.97
N SER A 124 -6.38 12.19 10.81
CA SER A 124 -7.27 12.45 11.96
C SER A 124 -7.38 11.25 12.91
N ILE A 125 -7.34 10.02 12.37
CA ILE A 125 -7.36 8.80 13.20
C ILE A 125 -6.04 8.63 13.96
N ILE A 126 -4.89 8.77 13.30
CA ILE A 126 -3.60 8.51 13.94
C ILE A 126 -3.14 9.63 14.87
N ASP A 127 -3.64 10.84 14.66
CA ASP A 127 -3.29 12.03 15.47
C ASP A 127 -3.88 11.99 16.88
N VAL A 128 -4.78 11.04 17.20
CA VAL A 128 -5.18 10.74 18.59
C VAL A 128 -3.99 10.22 19.44
N LEU A 129 -2.94 9.75 18.78
CA LEU A 129 -1.72 9.31 19.44
C LEU A 129 -0.67 10.45 19.41
N PRO A 130 0.00 10.76 20.53
CA PRO A 130 1.18 11.59 20.54
C PRO A 130 2.27 11.04 19.59
N GLU A 131 3.14 11.93 19.09
CA GLU A 131 4.18 11.56 18.11
C GLU A 131 5.04 10.38 18.57
N GLU A 132 5.44 10.36 19.84
CA GLU A 132 6.25 9.27 20.38
C GLU A 132 5.51 7.91 20.36
N LYS A 133 4.20 7.93 20.64
CA LYS A 133 3.36 6.72 20.55
C LYS A 133 3.17 6.26 19.10
N ARG A 134 3.11 7.19 18.15
CA ARG A 134 3.10 6.84 16.70
C ARG A 134 4.40 6.16 16.28
N LYS A 135 5.56 6.64 16.74
CA LYS A 135 6.86 5.99 16.48
C LYS A 135 6.93 4.59 17.09
N GLN A 136 6.48 4.43 18.33
CA GLN A 136 6.42 3.11 18.99
C GLN A 136 5.50 2.15 18.24
N LEU A 137 4.30 2.60 17.85
CA LEU A 137 3.37 1.80 17.05
C LEU A 137 3.99 1.35 15.71
N TRP A 138 4.66 2.27 15.02
CA TRP A 138 5.38 1.95 13.79
C TRP A 138 6.41 0.83 14.00
N GLN A 139 7.24 0.92 15.04
CA GLN A 139 8.27 -0.08 15.36
C GLN A 139 7.65 -1.44 15.67
N LEU A 140 6.59 -1.47 16.48
CA LEU A 140 5.88 -2.71 16.85
C LEU A 140 5.26 -3.39 15.62
N LEU A 141 4.57 -2.63 14.77
CA LEU A 141 3.98 -3.15 13.53
C LEU A 141 5.06 -3.66 12.55
N GLN A 142 6.20 -2.97 12.44
CA GLN A 142 7.32 -3.45 11.63
C GLN A 142 7.89 -4.76 12.15
N THR A 143 8.06 -4.89 13.46
CA THR A 143 8.54 -6.13 14.09
C THR A 143 7.63 -7.31 13.78
N ILE A 144 6.31 -7.13 13.96
CA ILE A 144 5.31 -8.17 13.64
C ILE A 144 5.36 -8.51 12.15
N ARG A 145 5.38 -7.50 11.27
CA ARG A 145 5.44 -7.67 9.83
C ARG A 145 6.66 -8.46 9.38
N LEU A 146 7.85 -8.14 9.90
CA LEU A 146 9.10 -8.84 9.56
C LEU A 146 9.06 -10.30 10.00
N LYS A 147 8.48 -10.58 11.18
CA LYS A 147 8.29 -11.97 11.64
C LYS A 147 7.39 -12.76 10.71
N VAL A 148 6.25 -12.18 10.32
CA VAL A 148 5.32 -12.81 9.36
C VAL A 148 6.00 -13.08 8.02
N PHE A 149 6.79 -12.13 7.50
CA PHE A 149 7.49 -12.30 6.22
C PHE A 149 8.53 -13.42 6.29
N LYS A 150 9.26 -13.51 7.41
CA LYS A 150 10.21 -14.60 7.65
C LYS A 150 9.51 -15.97 7.69
N ASP A 151 8.40 -16.06 8.42
CA ASP A 151 7.67 -17.34 8.57
C ASP A 151 7.02 -17.80 7.26
N LEU A 152 6.56 -16.86 6.44
CA LEU A 152 5.97 -17.15 5.14
C LEU A 152 7.01 -17.23 4.00
N LEU A 153 8.30 -17.18 4.32
CA LEU A 153 9.41 -17.18 3.34
C LEU A 153 9.24 -16.11 2.25
N LEU A 154 8.73 -14.92 2.62
CA LEU A 154 8.52 -13.81 1.71
C LEU A 154 9.78 -12.95 1.63
N ASP A 155 10.09 -12.49 0.42
CA ASP A 155 11.17 -11.54 0.20
C ASP A 155 10.80 -10.15 0.77
N VAL A 156 11.45 -9.77 1.87
CA VAL A 156 11.23 -8.50 2.56
C VAL A 156 11.53 -7.32 1.64
N ASP A 157 12.63 -7.37 0.89
CA ASP A 157 13.06 -6.26 0.02
C ASP A 157 12.11 -6.06 -1.15
N ALA A 158 11.65 -7.16 -1.74
CA ALA A 158 10.66 -7.11 -2.82
C ALA A 158 9.32 -6.50 -2.40
N HIS A 159 8.96 -6.57 -1.10
CA HIS A 159 7.69 -6.09 -0.56
C HIS A 159 7.83 -4.79 0.24
N SER A 160 9.03 -4.24 0.39
CA SER A 160 9.30 -3.06 1.23
C SER A 160 9.21 -1.73 0.50
N GLY A 161 8.87 -1.73 -0.79
CA GLY A 161 8.90 -0.54 -1.62
C GLY A 161 8.10 0.66 -1.07
N PHE A 162 6.95 0.43 -0.43
CA PHE A 162 6.17 1.50 0.22
C PHE A 162 6.83 2.09 1.45
N PHE A 163 7.67 1.34 2.14
CA PHE A 163 8.23 1.74 3.43
C PHE A 163 9.61 2.39 3.28
N ASN A 164 10.31 2.09 2.19
CA ASN A 164 11.69 2.51 1.97
C ASN A 164 11.84 3.70 1.04
N LYS A 165 10.75 4.15 0.40
CA LYS A 165 10.78 5.29 -0.53
C LYS A 165 9.88 6.42 -0.05
N PRO A 166 10.36 7.67 -0.03
CA PRO A 166 9.51 8.81 0.29
C PRO A 166 8.43 9.01 -0.78
N LEU A 167 7.28 9.55 -0.37
CA LEU A 167 6.24 9.97 -1.31
C LEU A 167 6.77 11.11 -2.18
N LYS A 168 6.65 10.99 -3.50
CA LYS A 168 7.08 12.01 -4.47
C LYS A 168 5.95 13.00 -4.71
N ILE A 169 5.86 14.02 -3.89
CA ILE A 169 4.78 15.02 -3.90
C ILE A 169 4.91 16.00 -5.09
N TYR A 170 6.13 16.22 -5.60
CA TYR A 170 6.37 17.18 -6.68
C TYR A 170 6.27 16.54 -8.08
N PRO A 171 5.83 17.31 -9.09
CA PRO A 171 5.86 16.85 -10.48
C PRO A 171 7.30 16.48 -10.90
N ASP A 172 7.39 15.48 -11.77
CA ASP A 172 8.66 15.07 -12.36
C ASP A 172 9.09 16.13 -13.39
N THR A 173 9.97 17.04 -12.98
CA THR A 173 10.51 18.10 -13.84
C THR A 173 11.47 17.57 -14.91
N SER A 174 11.80 16.28 -14.90
CA SER A 174 12.72 15.68 -15.86
C SER A 174 12.14 15.57 -17.29
N ASN A 175 10.86 15.86 -17.50
CA ASN A 175 10.20 15.74 -18.80
C ASN A 175 9.85 17.10 -19.45
N THR A 176 10.32 18.22 -18.88
CA THR A 176 10.03 19.60 -19.39
C THR A 176 11.10 20.14 -20.32
N LYS A 177 12.03 19.31 -20.77
CA LYS A 177 13.00 19.70 -21.81
C LYS A 177 12.82 18.81 -23.03
N ARG A 178 11.93 19.21 -23.94
CA ARG A 178 11.97 19.02 -25.39
C ARG A 178 10.63 19.46 -26.00
N THR A 179 10.49 20.76 -26.19
CA THR A 179 9.78 21.37 -27.33
C THR A 179 10.77 22.26 -28.03
#